data_b1a491357c1577597ef12e15d4ce30d6
#
_entry.id   b1a491357c1577597ef12e15d4ce30d6
#
_cell.length_a   1.000
_cell.length_b   1.000
_cell.length_c   1.000
_cell.angle_alpha   90.00
_cell.angle_beta   90.00
_cell.angle_gamma   90.00
#
_symmetry.space_group_name_H-M   'P 1'
#
loop_
_entity.id
_entity.type
_entity.pdbx_description
1 polymer ?
#
loop_
_entity_poly.entity_id
_entity_poly.type
_entity_poly.pdbx_seq_one_letter_code
_entity_poly.pdbx_strand_id
1 'polypeptide(L)'
;MIEVKIKDKVLQKAASEGVDAFVKVFVNAILDAIGGQLTNDNIGDLNADQITLLAYHFLHEEVMDGGFVQLIHNGYGAFIYLNPTDKAFREWGIPELYRLINKSHRYYSMYHETIESDCTDDEFMALFEQFAVFDDFDDAFVEHEEMFTNKVAHYIDEHIEHFATIENE
;
A
#
# COMPACT_ATOMS: atom_id res chain seq x y z
N MET A 1 14.18 8.53 14.49
CA MET A 1 12.89 8.22 13.86
C MET A 1 11.88 9.28 14.22
N ILE A 2 10.95 9.55 13.30
CA ILE A 2 9.92 10.56 13.52
C ILE A 2 8.84 10.04 14.48
N GLU A 3 8.24 10.96 15.24
CA GLU A 3 7.14 10.62 16.15
C GLU A 3 5.81 10.76 15.42
N VAL A 4 5.01 9.69 15.45
CA VAL A 4 3.67 9.67 14.87
C VAL A 4 2.66 9.61 16.03
N LYS A 5 1.74 10.55 16.08
CA LYS A 5 0.77 10.67 17.16
C LYS A 5 -0.66 10.63 16.65
N ILE A 6 -1.51 9.94 17.37
CA ILE A 6 -2.96 9.90 17.12
C ILE A 6 -3.67 10.15 18.44
N LYS A 7 -4.65 11.05 18.44
CA LYS A 7 -5.48 11.27 19.61
C LYS A 7 -6.44 10.08 19.79
N ASP A 8 -6.59 9.64 21.03
CA ASP A 8 -7.44 8.49 21.36
C ASP A 8 -8.87 8.64 20.82
N LYS A 9 -9.44 9.83 20.94
CA LYS A 9 -10.79 10.11 20.42
C LYS A 9 -10.89 9.92 18.91
N VAL A 10 -9.87 10.32 18.18
CA VAL A 10 -9.80 10.17 16.72
C VAL A 10 -9.71 8.70 16.35
N LEU A 11 -8.89 7.94 17.06
CA LEU A 11 -8.77 6.50 16.85
C LEU A 11 -10.08 5.78 17.15
N GLN A 12 -10.73 6.08 18.26
CA GLN A 12 -12.01 5.45 18.65
C GLN A 12 -13.09 5.74 17.61
N LYS A 13 -13.16 6.98 17.13
CA LYS A 13 -14.11 7.34 16.07
C LYS A 13 -13.87 6.54 14.81
N ALA A 14 -12.62 6.48 14.35
CA ALA A 14 -12.24 5.70 13.15
C ALA A 14 -12.60 4.22 13.31
N ALA A 15 -12.29 3.63 14.46
CA ALA A 15 -12.62 2.25 14.74
C ALA A 15 -14.13 1.98 14.69
N SER A 16 -14.94 2.94 15.14
CA SER A 16 -16.40 2.83 15.11
C SER A 16 -16.97 2.94 13.71
N GLU A 17 -16.25 3.55 12.78
CA GLU A 17 -16.67 3.74 11.39
C GLU A 17 -16.34 2.55 10.49
N GLY A 18 -15.51 1.62 10.97
CA GLY A 18 -15.19 0.40 10.25
C GLY A 18 -13.70 0.19 10.02
N VAL A 19 -13.39 -0.92 9.36
CA VAL A 19 -12.01 -1.38 9.14
C VAL A 19 -11.22 -0.40 8.26
N ASP A 20 -11.83 0.08 7.18
CA ASP A 20 -11.17 1.00 6.26
C ASP A 20 -10.78 2.30 6.96
N ALA A 21 -11.69 2.86 7.75
CA ALA A 21 -11.43 4.08 8.52
C ALA A 21 -10.34 3.86 9.58
N PHE A 22 -10.36 2.69 10.22
CA PHE A 22 -9.33 2.33 11.21
C PHE A 22 -7.92 2.31 10.58
N VAL A 23 -7.78 1.63 9.44
CA VAL A 23 -6.49 1.59 8.72
C VAL A 23 -6.08 3.00 8.28
N LYS A 24 -7.04 3.75 7.74
CA LYS A 24 -6.79 5.09 7.19
C LYS A 24 -6.28 6.09 8.23
N VAL A 25 -6.74 5.99 9.47
CA VAL A 25 -6.30 6.92 10.51
C VAL A 25 -4.79 6.78 10.77
N PHE A 26 -4.27 5.56 10.71
CA PHE A 26 -2.84 5.33 10.87
C PHE A 26 -2.06 5.79 9.63
N VAL A 27 -2.55 5.51 8.44
CA VAL A 27 -1.94 5.98 7.19
C VAL A 27 -1.83 7.51 7.19
N ASN A 28 -2.93 8.19 7.51
CA ASN A 28 -2.95 9.66 7.53
C ASN A 28 -2.00 10.23 8.57
N ALA A 29 -1.95 9.64 9.76
CA ALA A 29 -1.05 10.11 10.82
C ALA A 29 0.43 9.95 10.41
N ILE A 30 0.77 8.85 9.77
CA ILE A 30 2.14 8.61 9.30
C ILE A 30 2.50 9.62 8.19
N LEU A 31 1.61 9.81 7.22
CA LEU A 31 1.84 10.77 6.14
C LEU A 31 1.96 12.20 6.66
N ASP A 32 1.09 12.60 7.59
CA ASP A 32 1.15 13.94 8.19
C ASP A 32 2.49 14.16 8.91
N ALA A 33 2.98 13.14 9.60
CA ALA A 33 4.25 13.23 10.33
C ALA A 33 5.45 13.44 9.41
N ILE A 34 5.38 13.00 8.17
CA ILE A 34 6.48 13.16 7.20
C ILE A 34 6.23 14.28 6.18
N GLY A 35 5.22 15.12 6.41
CA GLY A 35 4.95 16.28 5.57
C GLY A 35 3.94 16.05 4.45
N GLY A 36 3.21 14.95 4.50
CA GLY A 36 2.10 14.65 3.58
C GLY A 36 2.47 13.76 2.41
N GLN A 37 3.75 13.56 2.13
CA GLN A 37 4.20 12.81 0.96
C GLN A 37 5.45 12.00 1.26
N LEU A 38 5.45 10.72 0.90
CA LEU A 38 6.62 9.86 1.05
C LEU A 38 7.65 10.18 -0.05
N THR A 39 8.90 10.40 0.36
CA THR A 39 10.01 10.70 -0.54
C THR A 39 11.24 9.87 -0.16
N ASN A 40 12.25 9.88 -1.03
CA ASN A 40 13.53 9.25 -0.70
C ASN A 40 14.22 9.92 0.49
N ASP A 41 13.92 11.20 0.74
CA ASP A 41 14.53 11.96 1.85
C ASP A 41 13.90 11.62 3.21
N ASN A 42 12.61 11.31 3.25
CA ASN A 42 11.91 11.09 4.52
C ASN A 42 11.60 9.61 4.84
N ILE A 43 11.78 8.69 3.89
CA ILE A 43 11.51 7.27 4.13
C ILE A 43 12.34 6.69 5.27
N GLY A 44 13.57 7.20 5.46
CA GLY A 44 14.45 6.78 6.55
C GLY A 44 13.97 7.18 7.94
N ASP A 45 13.00 8.08 8.03
CA ASP A 45 12.39 8.50 9.30
C ASP A 45 11.35 7.49 9.82
N LEU A 46 10.95 6.53 8.99
CA LEU A 46 9.92 5.55 9.30
C LEU A 46 10.54 4.19 9.62
N ASN A 47 9.85 3.41 10.44
CA ASN A 47 10.24 2.02 10.69
C ASN A 47 9.64 1.09 9.62
N ALA A 48 10.06 -0.18 9.64
CA ALA A 48 9.63 -1.15 8.64
C ALA A 48 8.11 -1.35 8.59
N ASP A 49 7.44 -1.38 9.74
CA ASP A 49 5.99 -1.57 9.78
C ASP A 49 5.24 -0.36 9.22
N GLN A 50 5.70 0.85 9.51
CA GLN A 50 5.12 2.07 8.94
C GLN A 50 5.29 2.10 7.42
N ILE A 51 6.47 1.75 6.93
CA ILE A 51 6.74 1.67 5.49
C ILE A 51 5.83 0.62 4.82
N THR A 52 5.67 -0.54 5.44
CA THR A 52 4.81 -1.61 4.92
C THR A 52 3.35 -1.17 4.87
N LEU A 53 2.88 -0.43 5.87
CA LEU A 53 1.52 0.10 5.86
C LEU A 53 1.32 1.09 4.72
N LEU A 54 2.26 1.99 4.49
CA LEU A 54 2.19 2.91 3.35
C LEU A 54 2.23 2.15 2.02
N ALA A 55 3.03 1.09 1.93
CA ALA A 55 3.06 0.25 0.74
C ALA A 55 1.69 -0.37 0.47
N TYR A 56 1.03 -0.90 1.50
CA TYR A 56 -0.33 -1.43 1.36
C TYR A 56 -1.32 -0.33 0.93
N HIS A 57 -1.21 0.85 1.51
CA HIS A 57 -2.07 1.97 1.17
C HIS A 57 -1.97 2.34 -0.32
N PHE A 58 -0.77 2.55 -0.83
CA PHE A 58 -0.58 2.89 -2.24
C PHE A 58 -1.00 1.75 -3.17
N LEU A 59 -0.68 0.52 -2.79
CA LEU A 59 -1.11 -0.66 -3.54
C LEU A 59 -2.64 -0.72 -3.63
N HIS A 60 -3.32 -0.57 -2.51
CA HIS A 60 -4.78 -0.60 -2.42
C HIS A 60 -5.42 0.50 -3.27
N GLU A 61 -4.97 1.76 -3.08
CA GLU A 61 -5.55 2.90 -3.79
C GLU A 61 -5.39 2.76 -5.31
N GLU A 62 -4.20 2.37 -5.77
CA GLU A 62 -3.91 2.29 -7.19
C GLU A 62 -4.54 1.08 -7.86
N VAL A 63 -4.44 -0.10 -7.25
CA VAL A 63 -4.97 -1.32 -7.84
C VAL A 63 -6.51 -1.31 -7.86
N MET A 64 -7.14 -0.82 -6.80
CA MET A 64 -8.61 -0.72 -6.78
C MET A 64 -9.14 0.30 -7.79
N ASP A 65 -8.36 1.32 -8.13
CA ASP A 65 -8.77 2.35 -9.10
C ASP A 65 -8.45 1.96 -10.55
N GLY A 66 -7.26 1.42 -10.81
CA GLY A 66 -6.83 1.15 -12.19
C GLY A 66 -5.90 -0.05 -12.37
N GLY A 67 -5.77 -0.91 -11.36
CA GLY A 67 -4.99 -2.13 -11.45
C GLY A 67 -3.48 -1.92 -11.35
N PHE A 68 -2.74 -3.02 -11.55
CA PHE A 68 -1.28 -2.99 -11.45
C PHE A 68 -0.62 -2.13 -12.52
N VAL A 69 -1.22 -2.03 -13.71
CA VAL A 69 -0.69 -1.15 -14.76
C VAL A 69 -0.68 0.29 -14.27
N GLN A 70 -1.76 0.76 -13.64
CA GLN A 70 -1.81 2.10 -13.07
C GLN A 70 -0.81 2.30 -11.94
N LEU A 71 -0.70 1.32 -11.05
CA LEU A 71 0.29 1.35 -9.96
C LEU A 71 1.70 1.59 -10.50
N ILE A 72 2.08 0.84 -11.52
CA ILE A 72 3.40 0.91 -12.13
C ILE A 72 3.58 2.24 -12.89
N HIS A 73 2.58 2.62 -13.70
CA HIS A 73 2.64 3.86 -14.48
C HIS A 73 2.80 5.09 -13.60
N ASN A 74 2.12 5.13 -12.47
CA ASN A 74 2.16 6.25 -11.54
C ASN A 74 3.42 6.26 -10.63
N GLY A 75 4.34 5.32 -10.85
CA GLY A 75 5.65 5.35 -10.21
C GLY A 75 5.77 4.62 -8.88
N TYR A 76 4.73 3.90 -8.45
CA TYR A 76 4.77 3.15 -7.19
C TYR A 76 5.39 1.76 -7.31
N GLY A 77 5.63 1.28 -8.54
CA GLY A 77 6.15 -0.07 -8.76
C GLY A 77 7.47 -0.33 -8.05
N ALA A 78 8.42 0.59 -8.17
CA ALA A 78 9.72 0.44 -7.53
C ALA A 78 9.60 0.31 -6.00
N PHE A 79 8.74 1.10 -5.40
CA PHE A 79 8.50 1.06 -3.95
C PHE A 79 7.96 -0.30 -3.51
N ILE A 80 7.05 -0.88 -4.28
CA ILE A 80 6.43 -2.17 -3.97
C ILE A 80 7.38 -3.34 -4.27
N TYR A 81 8.01 -3.35 -5.44
CA TYR A 81 8.73 -4.52 -5.93
C TYR A 81 10.22 -4.54 -5.59
N LEU A 82 10.86 -3.38 -5.41
CA LEU A 82 12.29 -3.32 -5.12
C LEU A 82 12.60 -3.26 -3.62
N ASN A 83 11.57 -3.24 -2.78
CA ASN A 83 11.66 -3.43 -1.34
C ASN A 83 11.10 -4.81 -0.98
N PRO A 84 11.43 -5.37 0.19
CA PRO A 84 10.91 -6.68 0.59
C PRO A 84 9.45 -6.63 1.07
N THR A 85 8.59 -5.94 0.33
CA THR A 85 7.18 -5.72 0.67
C THR A 85 6.40 -7.03 0.71
N ASP A 86 6.64 -7.91 -0.25
CA ASP A 86 6.00 -9.23 -0.30
C ASP A 86 6.28 -10.05 0.96
N LYS A 87 7.54 -10.07 1.40
CA LYS A 87 7.95 -10.79 2.61
C LYS A 87 7.35 -10.18 3.86
N ALA A 88 7.24 -8.85 3.91
CA ALA A 88 6.60 -8.16 5.03
C ALA A 88 5.12 -8.56 5.13
N PHE A 89 4.41 -8.63 4.03
CA PHE A 89 3.01 -9.07 4.04
C PHE A 89 2.88 -10.52 4.51
N ARG A 90 3.82 -11.39 4.15
CA ARG A 90 3.84 -12.76 4.68
C ARG A 90 3.99 -12.76 6.20
N GLU A 91 4.91 -11.95 6.71
CA GLU A 91 5.14 -11.81 8.16
C GLU A 91 3.93 -11.24 8.88
N TRP A 92 3.16 -10.38 8.21
CA TRP A 92 1.91 -9.85 8.75
C TRP A 92 0.76 -10.86 8.74
N GLY A 93 1.01 -12.08 8.25
CA GLY A 93 0.01 -13.13 8.21
C GLY A 93 -0.91 -13.05 7.00
N ILE A 94 -0.43 -12.50 5.89
CA ILE A 94 -1.18 -12.35 4.65
C ILE A 94 -0.46 -13.10 3.52
N PRO A 95 -0.39 -14.45 3.58
CA PRO A 95 0.36 -15.22 2.58
C PRO A 95 -0.19 -15.08 1.16
N GLU A 96 -1.49 -14.85 1.01
CA GLU A 96 -2.11 -14.64 -0.29
C GLU A 96 -1.60 -13.36 -0.95
N LEU A 97 -1.44 -12.29 -0.17
CA LEU A 97 -0.89 -11.04 -0.67
C LEU A 97 0.60 -11.16 -0.99
N TYR A 98 1.34 -11.88 -0.14
CA TYR A 98 2.74 -12.22 -0.43
C TYR A 98 2.85 -12.89 -1.80
N ARG A 99 2.05 -13.93 -2.06
CA ARG A 99 2.10 -14.67 -3.32
C ARG A 99 1.74 -13.79 -4.51
N LEU A 100 0.73 -12.94 -4.35
CA LEU A 100 0.29 -12.02 -5.40
C LEU A 100 1.41 -11.09 -5.84
N ILE A 101 2.06 -10.43 -4.89
CA ILE A 101 3.17 -9.51 -5.17
C ILE A 101 4.38 -10.27 -5.71
N ASN A 102 4.70 -11.41 -5.12
CA ASN A 102 5.84 -12.22 -5.55
C ASN A 102 5.69 -12.69 -7.00
N LYS A 103 4.51 -13.19 -7.38
CA LYS A 103 4.25 -13.67 -8.74
C LYS A 103 4.19 -12.54 -9.76
N SER A 104 3.60 -11.41 -9.41
CA SER A 104 3.50 -10.27 -10.32
C SER A 104 4.84 -9.55 -10.52
N HIS A 105 5.80 -9.73 -9.63
CA HIS A 105 7.13 -9.13 -9.71
C HIS A 105 7.83 -9.46 -11.04
N ARG A 106 7.68 -10.67 -11.52
CA ARG A 106 8.27 -11.11 -12.80
C ARG A 106 7.82 -10.20 -13.94
N TYR A 107 6.53 -9.88 -14.00
CA TYR A 107 5.97 -9.05 -15.07
C TYR A 107 6.31 -7.59 -14.88
N TYR A 108 6.40 -7.12 -13.63
CA TYR A 108 6.95 -5.81 -13.35
C TYR A 108 8.37 -5.69 -13.90
N SER A 109 9.23 -6.64 -13.61
CA SER A 109 10.62 -6.64 -14.09
C SER A 109 10.72 -6.61 -15.61
N MET A 110 9.82 -7.31 -16.30
CA MET A 110 9.82 -7.38 -17.76
C MET A 110 9.30 -6.11 -18.43
N TYR A 111 8.30 -5.45 -17.85
CA TYR A 111 7.49 -4.45 -18.55
C TYR A 111 7.48 -3.06 -17.94
N HIS A 112 8.07 -2.85 -16.77
CA HIS A 112 7.93 -1.57 -16.05
C HIS A 112 8.44 -0.38 -16.85
N GLU A 113 9.53 -0.51 -17.60
CA GLU A 113 10.09 0.61 -18.36
C GLU A 113 9.09 1.14 -19.38
N THR A 114 8.42 0.27 -20.11
CA THR A 114 7.40 0.66 -21.08
C THR A 114 6.19 1.28 -20.37
N ILE A 115 5.74 0.68 -19.28
CA ILE A 115 4.56 1.15 -18.54
C ILE A 115 4.82 2.50 -17.86
N GLU A 116 6.04 2.73 -17.38
CA GLU A 116 6.43 3.96 -16.68
C GLU A 116 6.68 5.14 -17.62
N SER A 117 6.81 4.90 -18.92
CA SER A 117 7.11 5.94 -19.89
C SER A 117 5.99 6.98 -19.99
N ASP A 118 6.38 8.25 -20.19
CA ASP A 118 5.42 9.31 -20.45
C ASP A 118 4.58 8.99 -21.69
N CYS A 119 3.30 9.24 -21.60
CA CYS A 119 2.37 8.94 -22.69
C CYS A 119 1.16 9.85 -22.64
N THR A 120 0.42 9.90 -23.75
CA THR A 120 -0.87 10.58 -23.82
C THR A 120 -1.93 9.76 -23.10
N ASP A 121 -3.10 10.36 -22.85
CA ASP A 121 -4.22 9.64 -22.23
C ASP A 121 -4.65 8.43 -23.05
N ASP A 122 -4.69 8.57 -24.39
CA ASP A 122 -5.04 7.46 -25.29
C ASP A 122 -3.99 6.34 -25.22
N GLU A 123 -2.71 6.69 -25.17
CA GLU A 123 -1.62 5.73 -25.03
C GLU A 123 -1.68 5.04 -23.68
N PHE A 124 -2.00 5.75 -22.60
CA PHE A 124 -2.18 5.17 -21.29
C PHE A 124 -3.32 4.15 -21.29
N MET A 125 -4.46 4.49 -21.87
CA MET A 125 -5.59 3.55 -21.98
C MET A 125 -5.23 2.30 -22.78
N ALA A 126 -4.36 2.43 -23.79
CA ALA A 126 -3.91 1.29 -24.59
C ALA A 126 -3.00 0.33 -23.79
N LEU A 127 -2.33 0.80 -22.73
CA LEU A 127 -1.47 -0.05 -21.91
C LEU A 127 -2.25 -1.20 -21.26
N PHE A 128 -3.51 -0.98 -20.90
CA PHE A 128 -4.33 -2.02 -20.27
C PHE A 128 -4.54 -3.22 -21.18
N GLU A 129 -4.74 -3.00 -22.48
CA GLU A 129 -4.83 -4.10 -23.46
C GLU A 129 -3.46 -4.71 -23.75
N GLN A 130 -2.44 -3.86 -23.90
CA GLN A 130 -1.07 -4.29 -24.21
C GLN A 130 -0.50 -5.17 -23.09
N PHE A 131 -0.81 -4.86 -21.85
CA PHE A 131 -0.30 -5.58 -20.67
C PHE A 131 -1.41 -6.32 -19.92
N ALA A 132 -2.32 -6.95 -20.67
CA ALA A 132 -3.41 -7.75 -20.11
C ALA A 132 -2.95 -8.89 -19.19
N VAL A 133 -1.65 -9.21 -19.20
CA VAL A 133 -1.07 -10.18 -18.27
C VAL A 133 -1.29 -9.81 -16.81
N PHE A 134 -1.51 -8.52 -16.50
CA PHE A 134 -1.81 -8.08 -15.14
C PHE A 134 -3.26 -8.26 -14.73
N ASP A 135 -4.17 -8.56 -15.67
CA ASP A 135 -5.61 -8.64 -15.37
C ASP A 135 -5.92 -9.68 -14.28
N ASP A 136 -5.28 -10.85 -14.33
CA ASP A 136 -5.51 -11.90 -13.32
C ASP A 136 -5.03 -11.44 -11.93
N PHE A 137 -3.97 -10.66 -11.86
CA PHE A 137 -3.48 -10.11 -10.59
C PHE A 137 -4.41 -9.03 -10.08
N ASP A 138 -4.94 -8.19 -10.97
CA ASP A 138 -5.94 -7.18 -10.61
C ASP A 138 -7.18 -7.84 -10.03
N ASP A 139 -7.69 -8.86 -10.71
CA ASP A 139 -8.89 -9.60 -10.28
C ASP A 139 -8.67 -10.27 -8.93
N ALA A 140 -7.49 -10.88 -8.73
CA ALA A 140 -7.16 -11.54 -7.47
C ALA A 140 -7.10 -10.53 -6.31
N PHE A 141 -6.55 -9.35 -6.53
CA PHE A 141 -6.52 -8.31 -5.50
C PHE A 141 -7.93 -7.82 -5.16
N VAL A 142 -8.72 -7.50 -6.17
CA VAL A 142 -10.09 -6.99 -5.98
C VAL A 142 -10.95 -8.03 -5.26
N GLU A 143 -10.84 -9.29 -5.65
CA GLU A 143 -11.61 -10.39 -5.05
C GLU A 143 -11.30 -10.57 -3.56
N HIS A 144 -10.05 -10.38 -3.16
CA HIS A 144 -9.58 -10.61 -1.79
C HIS A 144 -9.34 -9.33 -0.99
N GLU A 145 -9.72 -8.17 -1.52
CA GLU A 145 -9.42 -6.86 -0.90
C GLU A 145 -9.92 -6.76 0.54
N GLU A 146 -11.14 -7.19 0.81
CA GLU A 146 -11.70 -7.13 2.16
C GLU A 146 -10.88 -7.97 3.14
N MET A 147 -10.49 -9.17 2.74
CA MET A 147 -9.68 -10.05 3.56
C MET A 147 -8.30 -9.44 3.81
N PHE A 148 -7.68 -8.88 2.78
CA PHE A 148 -6.38 -8.21 2.93
C PHE A 148 -6.47 -7.05 3.92
N THR A 149 -7.45 -6.18 3.75
CA THR A 149 -7.63 -5.00 4.62
C THR A 149 -7.94 -5.42 6.06
N ASN A 150 -8.74 -6.44 6.25
CA ASN A 150 -9.03 -6.98 7.59
C ASN A 150 -7.77 -7.49 8.27
N LYS A 151 -6.91 -8.19 7.55
CA LYS A 151 -5.64 -8.70 8.11
C LYS A 151 -4.65 -7.59 8.40
N VAL A 152 -4.60 -6.57 7.56
CA VAL A 152 -3.78 -5.36 7.81
C VAL A 152 -4.26 -4.68 9.09
N ALA A 153 -5.57 -4.48 9.23
CA ALA A 153 -6.15 -3.87 10.43
C ALA A 153 -5.85 -4.68 11.68
N HIS A 154 -5.93 -5.99 11.60
CA HIS A 154 -5.63 -6.90 12.72
C HIS A 154 -4.17 -6.77 13.15
N TYR A 155 -3.25 -6.72 12.18
CA TYR A 155 -1.83 -6.55 12.48
C TYR A 155 -1.57 -5.21 13.17
N ILE A 156 -2.17 -4.13 12.67
CA ILE A 156 -2.05 -2.80 13.30
C ILE A 156 -2.57 -2.84 14.73
N ASP A 157 -3.75 -3.42 14.95
CA ASP A 157 -4.38 -3.49 16.27
C ASP A 157 -3.52 -4.23 17.28
N GLU A 158 -2.84 -5.27 16.85
CA GLU A 158 -1.94 -6.05 17.71
C GLU A 158 -0.58 -5.37 17.94
N HIS A 159 -0.22 -4.35 17.14
CA HIS A 159 1.09 -3.72 17.16
C HIS A 159 0.99 -2.19 17.08
N ILE A 160 -0.01 -1.61 17.73
CA ILE A 160 -0.27 -0.15 17.64
C ILE A 160 0.98 0.67 17.89
N GLU A 161 1.78 0.28 18.88
CA GLU A 161 3.01 0.99 19.25
C GLU A 161 4.07 1.03 18.14
N HIS A 162 4.00 0.12 17.16
CA HIS A 162 4.88 0.16 16.00
C HIS A 162 4.47 1.24 14.99
N PHE A 163 3.22 1.68 15.04
CA PHE A 163 2.68 2.61 14.05
C PHE A 163 2.52 4.03 14.57
N ALA A 164 2.11 4.18 15.83
CA ALA A 164 1.83 5.50 16.40
C ALA A 164 1.82 5.45 17.91
N THR A 165 1.97 6.63 18.51
CA THR A 165 1.72 6.86 19.95
C THR A 165 0.31 7.41 20.09
N ILE A 166 -0.49 6.76 20.93
CA ILE A 166 -1.87 7.20 21.17
C ILE A 166 -1.87 8.17 22.34
N GLU A 167 -2.41 9.37 22.10
CA GLU A 167 -2.47 10.43 23.09
C GLU A 167 -3.86 10.50 23.72
N ASN A 168 -3.90 10.48 25.05
CA ASN A 168 -5.13 10.62 25.82
C ASN A 168 -5.52 12.11 25.93
N GLU A 169 -6.68 12.45 25.38
CA GLU A 169 -7.29 13.77 25.55
C GLU A 169 -8.78 13.69 25.48
#